data_192af7069ccbf257ea915daa74f0def4
#
_entry.id   192af7069ccbf257ea915daa74f0def4
#
_cell.length_a   1.000
_cell.length_b   1.000
_cell.length_c   1.000
_cell.angle_alpha   90.00
_cell.angle_beta   90.00
_cell.angle_gamma   90.00
#
_symmetry.space_group_name_H-M   'P 1'
#
loop_
_entity.id
_entity.type
_entity.pdbx_description
1 polymer ?
#
loop_
_entity_poly.entity_id
_entity_poly.type
_entity_poly.pdbx_seq_one_letter_code
_entity_poly.pdbx_strand_id
1 'polypeptide(L)'
;MAKGLDVGTSFIVLSSEGESGTVEYKDFRDAFYVIKPTTPIASKMIEKGLVGKTFVKDTDGSYIILGKDAIEKAVERNDSAKRPMYRGVVSSKEKDARRVLSYILKEVAGKASKKGEKLVFCVPAQPVDQEDDDFDVGYHEDVVKKILEECSYDSRAINEAEALCYSELADDDYTGVALSWGAGMVNVCVMLSGEPVVKFSTTKSGDWVDRMAAVATGETDSVVQAEKEQGDFTIGRPSSDNQVLAAVSTYYDRLIDYTTKQLAVAMEGHKALPNFKDPLPVVVAGGTTKAKGFVAHFEKKLSENGFPLPVKEVRHASDPLHAVARGCLIASQIL
;
A
#
# COMPACT_ATOMS: atom_id res chain seq x y z
N MET A 1 6.54 14.53 -19.23
CA MET A 1 5.79 14.89 -18.01
C MET A 1 6.34 14.05 -16.87
N ALA A 2 6.33 14.58 -15.65
CA ALA A 2 6.76 13.79 -14.48
C ALA A 2 5.65 12.82 -14.05
N LYS A 3 6.00 11.71 -13.39
CA LYS A 3 5.04 10.73 -12.88
C LYS A 3 5.41 10.29 -11.47
N GLY A 4 4.40 9.93 -10.68
CA GLY A 4 4.55 9.29 -9.38
C GLY A 4 3.91 7.91 -9.38
N LEU A 5 4.53 6.96 -8.69
CA LEU A 5 4.04 5.58 -8.62
C LEU A 5 4.07 5.09 -7.17
N ASP A 6 2.89 4.82 -6.64
CA ASP A 6 2.74 4.07 -5.38
C ASP A 6 2.72 2.57 -5.71
N VAL A 7 3.71 1.83 -5.19
CA VAL A 7 3.85 0.38 -5.40
C VAL A 7 3.38 -0.36 -4.15
N GLY A 8 2.07 -0.36 -3.93
CA GLY A 8 1.47 -0.93 -2.72
C GLY A 8 1.08 -2.41 -2.84
N THR A 9 0.97 -3.09 -1.69
CA THR A 9 0.64 -4.54 -1.61
C THR A 9 -0.77 -4.88 -2.11
N SER A 10 -1.72 -3.95 -2.07
CA SER A 10 -3.11 -4.18 -2.51
C SER A 10 -3.46 -3.41 -3.78
N PHE A 11 -2.90 -2.22 -3.92
CA PHE A 11 -3.06 -1.37 -5.08
C PHE A 11 -1.71 -0.83 -5.53
N ILE A 12 -1.56 -0.68 -6.83
CA ILE A 12 -0.51 0.10 -7.46
C ILE A 12 -1.20 1.31 -8.09
N VAL A 13 -0.73 2.51 -7.74
CA VAL A 13 -1.36 3.77 -8.17
C VAL A 13 -0.34 4.62 -8.92
N LEU A 14 -0.65 4.92 -10.18
CA LEU A 14 0.11 5.89 -10.97
C LEU A 14 -0.56 7.26 -10.88
N SER A 15 0.23 8.29 -10.58
CA SER A 15 -0.16 9.69 -10.66
C SER A 15 0.59 10.39 -11.79
N SER A 16 -0.07 11.27 -12.52
CA SER A 16 0.50 12.07 -13.60
C SER A 16 -0.15 13.44 -13.66
N GLU A 17 0.54 14.41 -14.25
CA GLU A 17 -0.06 15.71 -14.58
C GLU A 17 -1.06 15.52 -15.73
N GLY A 18 -2.30 15.89 -15.45
CA GLY A 18 -3.35 16.01 -16.44
C GLY A 18 -3.38 17.38 -17.11
N GLU A 19 -4.37 17.59 -17.96
CA GLU A 19 -4.62 18.89 -18.58
C GLU A 19 -4.98 19.94 -17.50
N SER A 20 -4.52 21.16 -17.69
CA SER A 20 -4.80 22.30 -16.79
C SER A 20 -4.23 22.20 -15.35
N GLY A 21 -3.19 21.37 -15.12
CA GLY A 21 -2.53 21.27 -13.81
C GLY A 21 -3.28 20.40 -12.81
N THR A 22 -4.28 19.63 -13.25
CA THR A 22 -4.92 18.59 -12.42
C THR A 22 -4.02 17.38 -12.28
N VAL A 23 -4.17 16.61 -11.20
CA VAL A 23 -3.50 15.31 -11.05
C VAL A 23 -4.48 14.22 -11.46
N GLU A 24 -4.05 13.36 -12.37
CA GLU A 24 -4.79 12.17 -12.80
C GLU A 24 -4.20 10.93 -12.15
N TYR A 25 -5.09 9.98 -11.76
CA TYR A 25 -4.69 8.73 -11.12
C TYR A 25 -5.15 7.52 -11.94
N LYS A 26 -4.30 6.50 -12.00
CA LYS A 26 -4.65 5.18 -12.54
C LYS A 26 -4.43 4.14 -11.43
N ASP A 27 -5.52 3.62 -10.89
CA ASP A 27 -5.52 2.59 -9.87
C ASP A 27 -5.50 1.21 -10.50
N PHE A 28 -4.70 0.31 -9.94
CA PHE A 28 -4.64 -1.08 -10.37
C PHE A 28 -4.52 -2.02 -9.16
N ARG A 29 -5.35 -3.05 -9.09
CA ARG A 29 -5.23 -4.07 -8.04
C ARG A 29 -3.95 -4.88 -8.24
N ASP A 30 -3.16 -5.03 -7.18
CA ASP A 30 -2.00 -5.92 -7.14
C ASP A 30 -2.46 -7.36 -6.94
N ALA A 31 -3.04 -7.93 -8.01
CA ALA A 31 -3.60 -9.27 -7.99
C ALA A 31 -3.39 -10.00 -9.32
N PHE A 32 -3.25 -11.32 -9.28
CA PHE A 32 -3.22 -12.16 -10.46
C PHE A 32 -3.87 -13.53 -10.23
N TYR A 33 -4.32 -14.15 -11.32
CA TYR A 33 -4.88 -15.49 -11.34
C TYR A 33 -4.41 -16.25 -12.57
N VAL A 34 -3.94 -17.49 -12.40
CA VAL A 34 -3.35 -18.28 -13.49
C VAL A 34 -4.31 -19.38 -13.93
N ILE A 35 -4.59 -19.47 -15.22
CA ILE A 35 -5.35 -20.55 -15.82
C ILE A 35 -4.46 -21.33 -16.78
N LYS A 36 -4.31 -22.64 -16.54
CA LYS A 36 -3.60 -23.57 -17.44
C LYS A 36 -4.61 -24.35 -18.26
N PRO A 37 -4.69 -24.14 -19.59
CA PRO A 37 -5.56 -24.96 -20.44
C PRO A 37 -5.01 -26.38 -20.54
N THR A 38 -5.88 -27.38 -20.48
CA THR A 38 -5.50 -28.79 -20.63
C THR A 38 -5.56 -29.29 -22.06
N THR A 39 -6.25 -28.57 -22.95
CA THR A 39 -6.39 -28.89 -24.35
C THR A 39 -6.36 -27.62 -25.23
N PRO A 40 -6.03 -27.74 -26.55
CA PRO A 40 -6.11 -26.60 -27.46
C PRO A 40 -7.50 -25.99 -27.58
N ILE A 41 -8.56 -26.79 -27.43
CA ILE A 41 -9.95 -26.30 -27.45
C ILE A 41 -10.22 -25.48 -26.19
N ALA A 42 -9.82 -25.96 -25.01
CA ALA A 42 -9.92 -25.24 -23.77
C ALA A 42 -9.18 -23.89 -23.82
N SER A 43 -7.97 -23.88 -24.43
CA SER A 43 -7.20 -22.66 -24.63
C SER A 43 -7.99 -21.60 -25.41
N LYS A 44 -8.61 -21.99 -26.56
CA LYS A 44 -9.42 -21.07 -27.36
C LYS A 44 -10.67 -20.59 -26.62
N MET A 45 -11.32 -21.44 -25.82
CA MET A 45 -12.49 -21.07 -25.05
C MET A 45 -12.15 -20.10 -23.92
N ILE A 46 -11.02 -20.32 -23.22
CA ILE A 46 -10.50 -19.41 -22.21
C ILE A 46 -10.20 -18.05 -22.86
N GLU A 47 -9.46 -18.01 -23.96
CA GLU A 47 -9.09 -16.79 -24.66
C GLU A 47 -10.34 -15.99 -25.10
N LYS A 48 -11.36 -16.67 -25.61
CA LYS A 48 -12.64 -16.04 -25.94
C LYS A 48 -13.36 -15.45 -24.73
N GLY A 49 -13.29 -16.14 -23.57
CA GLY A 49 -13.89 -15.66 -22.31
C GLY A 49 -13.10 -14.54 -21.64
N LEU A 50 -11.87 -14.26 -22.09
CA LEU A 50 -11.01 -13.18 -21.60
C LEU A 50 -11.05 -11.92 -22.47
N VAL A 51 -11.87 -11.88 -23.50
CA VAL A 51 -12.03 -10.67 -24.33
C VAL A 51 -12.52 -9.50 -23.46
N GLY A 52 -11.80 -8.37 -23.52
CA GLY A 52 -12.09 -7.19 -22.70
C GLY A 52 -11.56 -7.27 -21.26
N LYS A 53 -10.83 -8.32 -20.91
CA LYS A 53 -10.14 -8.49 -19.61
C LYS A 53 -8.64 -8.22 -19.74
N THR A 54 -8.00 -7.87 -18.61
CA THR A 54 -6.57 -7.64 -18.54
C THR A 54 -5.84 -8.96 -18.29
N PHE A 55 -5.10 -9.46 -19.27
CA PHE A 55 -4.36 -10.71 -19.14
C PHE A 55 -3.11 -10.76 -20.03
N VAL A 56 -2.21 -11.67 -19.69
CA VAL A 56 -1.02 -12.02 -20.46
C VAL A 56 -1.08 -13.52 -20.79
N LYS A 57 -0.83 -13.89 -22.04
CA LYS A 57 -0.59 -15.28 -22.43
C LYS A 57 0.88 -15.61 -22.26
N ASP A 58 1.19 -16.53 -21.36
CA ASP A 58 2.55 -16.91 -21.05
C ASP A 58 3.14 -17.86 -22.09
N THR A 59 4.46 -17.98 -22.07
CA THR A 59 5.22 -18.85 -23.00
C THR A 59 4.91 -20.33 -22.81
N ASP A 60 4.46 -20.75 -21.62
CA ASP A 60 4.02 -22.13 -21.33
C ASP A 60 2.55 -22.38 -21.75
N GLY A 61 1.89 -21.40 -22.38
CA GLY A 61 0.50 -21.47 -22.84
C GLY A 61 -0.52 -21.17 -21.73
N SER A 62 -0.11 -20.83 -20.50
CA SER A 62 -1.01 -20.39 -19.46
C SER A 62 -1.50 -18.96 -19.69
N TYR A 63 -2.64 -18.61 -19.09
CA TYR A 63 -3.19 -17.27 -19.08
C TYR A 63 -3.05 -16.68 -17.69
N ILE A 64 -2.33 -15.58 -17.58
CA ILE A 64 -2.15 -14.82 -16.33
C ILE A 64 -3.09 -13.63 -16.40
N ILE A 65 -4.19 -13.70 -15.67
CA ILE A 65 -5.18 -12.64 -15.56
C ILE A 65 -4.70 -11.69 -14.47
N LEU A 66 -4.84 -10.38 -14.69
CA LEU A 66 -4.27 -9.34 -13.83
C LEU A 66 -5.36 -8.44 -13.24
N GLY A 67 -5.05 -7.84 -12.08
CA GLY A 67 -5.85 -6.79 -11.49
C GLY A 67 -7.20 -7.27 -10.98
N LYS A 68 -8.22 -6.44 -11.15
CA LYS A 68 -9.60 -6.72 -10.76
C LYS A 68 -10.16 -7.96 -11.44
N ASP A 69 -9.85 -8.14 -12.72
CA ASP A 69 -10.29 -9.30 -13.49
C ASP A 69 -9.77 -10.63 -12.92
N ALA A 70 -8.60 -10.60 -12.28
CA ALA A 70 -8.03 -11.76 -11.59
C ALA A 70 -8.88 -12.17 -10.38
N ILE A 71 -9.32 -11.18 -9.59
CA ILE A 71 -10.17 -11.42 -8.41
C ILE A 71 -11.51 -11.98 -8.85
N GLU A 72 -12.17 -11.35 -9.83
CA GLU A 72 -13.45 -11.82 -10.39
C GLU A 72 -13.34 -13.26 -10.88
N LYS A 73 -12.26 -13.57 -11.60
CA LYS A 73 -12.04 -14.91 -12.18
C LYS A 73 -11.73 -15.98 -11.13
N ALA A 74 -11.03 -15.62 -10.07
CA ALA A 74 -10.79 -16.52 -8.96
C ALA A 74 -12.10 -16.87 -8.23
N VAL A 75 -12.94 -15.86 -7.93
CA VAL A 75 -14.26 -16.04 -7.32
C VAL A 75 -15.16 -16.94 -8.17
N GLU A 76 -15.23 -16.72 -9.51
CA GLU A 76 -15.98 -17.59 -10.43
C GLU A 76 -15.56 -19.07 -10.34
N ARG A 77 -14.32 -19.34 -9.92
CA ARG A 77 -13.77 -20.69 -9.81
C ARG A 77 -13.70 -21.23 -8.39
N ASN A 78 -14.30 -20.51 -7.46
CA ASN A 78 -14.25 -20.82 -6.02
C ASN A 78 -12.81 -20.96 -5.52
N ASP A 79 -11.94 -20.03 -5.93
CA ASP A 79 -10.51 -19.98 -5.63
C ASP A 79 -10.12 -18.55 -5.23
N SER A 80 -8.88 -18.33 -4.85
CA SER A 80 -8.35 -17.02 -4.44
C SER A 80 -7.34 -16.49 -5.44
N ALA A 81 -7.42 -15.20 -5.76
CA ALA A 81 -6.39 -14.51 -6.50
C ALA A 81 -5.14 -14.37 -5.62
N LYS A 82 -3.97 -14.42 -6.27
CA LYS A 82 -2.67 -14.25 -5.63
C LYS A 82 -2.17 -12.82 -5.81
N ARG A 83 -1.19 -12.42 -4.99
CA ARG A 83 -0.50 -11.15 -5.11
C ARG A 83 1.00 -11.36 -5.34
N PRO A 84 1.64 -10.61 -6.27
CA PRO A 84 3.08 -10.64 -6.45
C PRO A 84 3.84 -9.94 -5.31
N MET A 85 3.17 -9.13 -4.50
CA MET A 85 3.75 -8.45 -3.36
C MET A 85 3.20 -8.97 -2.02
N TYR A 86 4.07 -8.97 -1.02
CA TYR A 86 3.77 -9.34 0.35
C TYR A 86 4.50 -8.41 1.32
N ARG A 87 3.79 -7.81 2.28
CA ARG A 87 4.37 -6.86 3.23
C ARG A 87 5.17 -5.75 2.55
N GLY A 88 4.62 -5.12 1.51
CA GLY A 88 5.25 -3.99 0.82
C GLY A 88 6.42 -4.31 -0.11
N VAL A 89 6.87 -5.57 -0.20
CA VAL A 89 7.99 -5.98 -1.06
C VAL A 89 7.60 -7.13 -2.00
N VAL A 90 8.43 -7.41 -2.99
CA VAL A 90 8.25 -8.58 -3.88
C VAL A 90 8.18 -9.85 -3.04
N SER A 91 7.14 -10.64 -3.23
CA SER A 91 6.88 -11.83 -2.43
C SER A 91 7.93 -12.91 -2.65
N SER A 92 8.59 -13.34 -1.58
CA SER A 92 9.44 -14.53 -1.57
C SER A 92 8.63 -15.85 -1.63
N LYS A 93 7.36 -15.79 -1.27
CA LYS A 93 6.44 -16.94 -1.18
C LYS A 93 5.76 -17.26 -2.51
N GLU A 94 5.78 -16.36 -3.47
CA GLU A 94 5.17 -16.54 -4.79
C GLU A 94 6.25 -16.67 -5.86
N LYS A 95 6.36 -17.87 -6.46
CA LYS A 95 7.40 -18.21 -7.45
C LYS A 95 7.45 -17.25 -8.65
N ASP A 96 6.28 -16.79 -9.07
CA ASP A 96 6.14 -15.93 -10.27
C ASP A 96 6.07 -14.43 -9.93
N ALA A 97 6.28 -14.05 -8.65
CA ALA A 97 6.10 -12.70 -8.15
C ALA A 97 6.77 -11.63 -9.01
N ARG A 98 8.07 -11.74 -9.27
CA ARG A 98 8.82 -10.78 -10.08
C ARG A 98 8.28 -10.65 -11.50
N ARG A 99 7.94 -11.77 -12.14
CA ARG A 99 7.43 -11.79 -13.51
C ARG A 99 6.06 -11.13 -13.59
N VAL A 100 5.16 -11.48 -12.67
CA VAL A 100 3.81 -10.92 -12.62
C VAL A 100 3.86 -9.44 -12.27
N LEU A 101 4.69 -9.03 -11.31
CA LEU A 101 4.90 -7.62 -11.00
C LEU A 101 5.37 -6.84 -12.22
N SER A 102 6.25 -7.41 -13.04
CA SER A 102 6.67 -6.80 -14.31
C SER A 102 5.49 -6.57 -15.27
N TYR A 103 4.57 -7.53 -15.39
CA TYR A 103 3.38 -7.35 -16.23
C TYR A 103 2.47 -6.25 -15.67
N ILE A 104 2.22 -6.23 -14.36
CA ILE A 104 1.37 -5.22 -13.73
C ILE A 104 2.00 -3.82 -13.87
N LEU A 105 3.28 -3.65 -13.57
CA LEU A 105 3.94 -2.35 -13.67
C LEU A 105 3.97 -1.82 -15.11
N LYS A 106 4.18 -2.70 -16.10
CA LYS A 106 4.12 -2.34 -17.52
C LYS A 106 2.71 -1.95 -17.97
N GLU A 107 1.68 -2.60 -17.42
CA GLU A 107 0.28 -2.23 -17.67
C GLU A 107 -0.06 -0.87 -17.03
N VAL A 108 0.39 -0.62 -15.80
CA VAL A 108 0.08 0.61 -15.06
C VAL A 108 0.86 1.80 -15.59
N ALA A 109 2.19 1.71 -15.64
CA ALA A 109 3.05 2.83 -16.01
C ALA A 109 3.11 3.06 -17.52
N GLY A 110 2.92 2.00 -18.32
CA GLY A 110 3.12 2.04 -19.77
C GLY A 110 4.57 2.33 -20.15
N LYS A 111 4.80 2.67 -21.42
CA LYS A 111 6.09 3.19 -21.88
C LYS A 111 6.17 4.69 -21.60
N ALA A 112 7.36 5.16 -21.25
CA ALA A 112 7.66 6.58 -21.14
C ALA A 112 7.33 7.32 -22.46
N SER A 113 6.73 8.50 -22.37
CA SER A 113 6.39 9.33 -23.53
C SER A 113 7.63 9.80 -24.30
N LYS A 114 8.74 9.93 -23.58
CA LYS A 114 10.08 10.20 -24.11
C LYS A 114 11.11 9.45 -23.27
N LYS A 115 12.23 9.07 -23.88
CA LYS A 115 13.33 8.40 -23.17
C LYS A 115 13.82 9.28 -22.03
N GLY A 116 13.91 8.69 -20.82
CA GLY A 116 14.34 9.41 -19.62
C GLY A 116 13.25 10.32 -19.02
N GLU A 117 11.98 10.04 -19.28
CA GLU A 117 10.88 10.67 -18.54
C GLU A 117 11.02 10.32 -17.06
N LYS A 118 10.97 11.36 -16.20
CA LYS A 118 11.15 11.15 -14.75
C LYS A 118 9.95 10.46 -14.14
N LEU A 119 10.22 9.45 -13.30
CA LEU A 119 9.23 8.76 -12.49
C LEU A 119 9.82 8.50 -11.10
N VAL A 120 9.12 8.94 -10.06
CA VAL A 120 9.46 8.58 -8.68
C VAL A 120 8.48 7.51 -8.21
N PHE A 121 9.00 6.44 -7.61
CA PHE A 121 8.20 5.38 -7.02
C PHE A 121 8.49 5.23 -5.52
N CYS A 122 7.51 4.73 -4.76
CA CYS A 122 7.70 4.51 -3.34
C CYS A 122 8.20 3.10 -3.02
N VAL A 123 8.96 3.01 -1.93
CA VAL A 123 9.37 1.76 -1.28
C VAL A 123 9.10 1.85 0.22
N PRO A 124 8.86 0.72 0.92
CA PRO A 124 8.66 0.76 2.37
C PRO A 124 9.95 1.11 3.11
N ALA A 125 9.82 1.52 4.37
CA ALA A 125 10.94 1.58 5.29
C ALA A 125 11.25 0.18 5.88
N GLN A 126 12.43 0.04 6.48
CA GLN A 126 12.77 -1.17 7.24
C GLN A 126 11.82 -1.33 8.43
N PRO A 127 11.21 -2.51 8.64
CA PRO A 127 10.34 -2.73 9.78
C PRO A 127 11.13 -2.87 11.08
N VAL A 128 10.55 -2.33 12.17
CA VAL A 128 11.12 -2.43 13.52
C VAL A 128 10.72 -3.72 14.24
N ASP A 129 9.76 -4.44 13.69
CA ASP A 129 9.17 -5.66 14.25
C ASP A 129 9.36 -6.89 13.34
N GLN A 130 10.40 -6.86 12.49
CA GLN A 130 10.73 -7.97 11.59
C GLN A 130 11.24 -9.17 12.40
N GLU A 131 10.60 -10.32 12.18
CA GLU A 131 10.99 -11.60 12.81
C GLU A 131 11.70 -12.54 11.82
N ASP A 132 11.47 -12.36 10.51
CA ASP A 132 11.96 -13.23 9.45
C ASP A 132 12.95 -12.50 8.52
N ASP A 133 13.93 -13.21 7.95
CA ASP A 133 14.91 -12.69 6.98
C ASP A 133 14.34 -12.54 5.54
N ASP A 134 13.03 -12.70 5.35
CA ASP A 134 12.38 -12.69 4.05
C ASP A 134 11.94 -11.29 3.57
N PHE A 135 12.37 -10.24 4.25
CA PHE A 135 12.07 -8.85 3.90
C PHE A 135 13.31 -8.13 3.38
N ASP A 136 13.34 -7.85 2.07
CA ASP A 136 14.46 -7.18 1.40
C ASP A 136 13.96 -6.00 0.56
N VAL A 137 14.08 -4.80 1.12
CA VAL A 137 13.71 -3.54 0.45
C VAL A 137 14.65 -3.25 -0.73
N GLY A 138 15.94 -3.54 -0.58
CA GLY A 138 16.93 -3.29 -1.63
C GLY A 138 16.64 -4.13 -2.87
N TYR A 139 16.36 -5.42 -2.68
CA TYR A 139 15.95 -6.30 -3.79
C TYR A 139 14.64 -5.81 -4.45
N HIS A 140 13.66 -5.40 -3.65
CA HIS A 140 12.40 -4.87 -4.18
C HIS A 140 12.63 -3.60 -5.01
N GLU A 141 13.41 -2.64 -4.50
CA GLU A 141 13.77 -1.41 -5.20
C GLU A 141 14.44 -1.70 -6.54
N ASP A 142 15.44 -2.58 -6.55
CA ASP A 142 16.18 -2.98 -7.76
C ASP A 142 15.24 -3.62 -8.80
N VAL A 143 14.30 -4.48 -8.37
CA VAL A 143 13.33 -5.11 -9.26
C VAL A 143 12.42 -4.07 -9.90
N VAL A 144 11.82 -3.17 -9.11
CA VAL A 144 10.91 -2.13 -9.61
C VAL A 144 11.65 -1.18 -10.55
N LYS A 145 12.82 -0.69 -10.13
CA LYS A 145 13.67 0.21 -10.92
C LYS A 145 13.99 -0.39 -12.29
N LYS A 146 14.43 -1.65 -12.32
CA LYS A 146 14.76 -2.35 -13.55
C LYS A 146 13.57 -2.49 -14.51
N ILE A 147 12.37 -2.77 -13.99
CA ILE A 147 11.15 -2.85 -14.79
C ILE A 147 10.81 -1.47 -15.39
N LEU A 148 10.96 -0.39 -14.62
CA LEU A 148 10.68 0.97 -15.08
C LEU A 148 11.74 1.46 -16.10
N GLU A 149 13.00 1.08 -15.95
CA GLU A 149 14.05 1.30 -16.93
C GLU A 149 13.76 0.58 -18.28
N GLU A 150 13.22 -0.64 -18.25
CA GLU A 150 12.73 -1.35 -19.45
C GLU A 150 11.60 -0.58 -20.15
N CYS A 151 10.82 0.20 -19.37
CA CYS A 151 9.79 1.12 -19.89
C CYS A 151 10.34 2.47 -20.33
N SER A 152 11.68 2.68 -20.29
CA SER A 152 12.42 3.89 -20.68
C SER A 152 12.24 5.09 -19.73
N TYR A 153 11.84 4.87 -18.48
CA TYR A 153 11.83 5.89 -17.44
C TYR A 153 13.23 6.09 -16.84
N ASP A 154 13.50 7.33 -16.42
CA ASP A 154 14.53 7.68 -15.43
C ASP A 154 13.86 7.64 -14.05
N SER A 155 14.01 6.53 -13.34
CA SER A 155 13.24 6.27 -12.13
C SER A 155 14.08 6.38 -10.86
N ARG A 156 13.46 6.90 -9.77
CA ARG A 156 14.06 7.00 -8.44
C ARG A 156 13.08 6.51 -7.39
N ALA A 157 13.62 5.89 -6.34
CA ALA A 157 12.85 5.46 -5.18
C ALA A 157 12.84 6.52 -4.08
N ILE A 158 11.72 6.67 -3.38
CA ILE A 158 11.61 7.39 -2.11
C ILE A 158 10.84 6.53 -1.11
N ASN A 159 10.91 6.86 0.18
CA ASN A 159 10.12 6.15 1.18
C ASN A 159 8.62 6.49 1.04
N GLU A 160 7.74 5.51 1.28
CA GLU A 160 6.28 5.66 1.15
C GLU A 160 5.72 6.75 2.07
N ALA A 161 6.11 6.78 3.35
CA ALA A 161 5.65 7.82 4.28
C ALA A 161 6.33 9.18 4.05
N GLU A 162 7.54 9.21 3.49
CA GLU A 162 8.20 10.44 3.03
C GLU A 162 7.43 11.06 1.86
N ALA A 163 6.97 10.25 0.90
CA ALA A 163 6.09 10.71 -0.17
C ALA A 163 4.80 11.34 0.40
N LEU A 164 4.21 10.70 1.42
CA LEU A 164 3.03 11.24 2.09
C LEU A 164 3.31 12.61 2.76
N CYS A 165 4.49 12.82 3.34
CA CYS A 165 4.88 14.12 3.87
C CYS A 165 4.89 15.20 2.77
N TYR A 166 5.45 14.91 1.60
CA TYR A 166 5.49 15.87 0.49
C TYR A 166 4.09 16.25 -0.02
N SER A 167 3.13 15.33 0.03
CA SER A 167 1.78 15.62 -0.42
C SER A 167 0.92 16.37 0.61
N GLU A 168 1.19 16.23 1.90
CA GLU A 168 0.23 16.63 2.94
C GLU A 168 0.75 17.67 3.95
N LEU A 169 2.07 17.92 4.01
CA LEU A 169 2.65 18.81 5.00
C LEU A 169 3.15 20.17 4.41
N ALA A 170 2.74 20.52 3.20
CA ALA A 170 3.18 21.78 2.58
C ALA A 170 2.75 23.01 3.41
N ASP A 171 1.53 23.02 3.93
CA ASP A 171 1.00 24.10 4.77
C ASP A 171 1.58 24.13 6.19
N ASP A 172 2.32 23.09 6.58
CA ASP A 172 3.02 22.95 7.86
C ASP A 172 4.55 23.08 7.68
N ASP A 173 5.01 23.79 6.65
CA ASP A 173 6.42 23.97 6.30
C ASP A 173 7.19 22.64 6.18
N TYR A 174 6.53 21.61 5.65
CA TYR A 174 7.04 20.24 5.58
C TYR A 174 7.58 19.71 6.92
N THR A 175 6.89 20.04 8.03
CA THR A 175 7.24 19.59 9.37
C THR A 175 6.07 18.87 10.01
N GLY A 176 6.26 17.61 10.38
CA GLY A 176 5.20 16.78 10.96
C GLY A 176 5.50 15.29 10.93
N VAL A 177 4.49 14.50 11.21
CA VAL A 177 4.55 13.03 11.21
C VAL A 177 3.54 12.49 10.20
N ALA A 178 3.97 11.60 9.33
CA ALA A 178 3.10 10.93 8.36
C ALA A 178 3.12 9.41 8.56
N LEU A 179 1.94 8.79 8.49
CA LEU A 179 1.76 7.35 8.54
C LEU A 179 0.95 6.86 7.35
N SER A 180 1.57 6.04 6.48
CA SER A 180 0.84 5.32 5.44
C SER A 180 0.43 3.93 5.95
N TRP A 181 -0.88 3.70 6.09
CA TRP A 181 -1.49 2.45 6.54
C TRP A 181 -1.97 1.66 5.33
N GLY A 182 -1.06 0.92 4.73
CA GLY A 182 -1.34 0.06 3.58
C GLY A 182 -2.06 -1.24 3.95
N ALA A 183 -2.14 -2.16 3.00
CA ALA A 183 -2.59 -3.52 3.27
C ALA A 183 -1.50 -4.33 3.99
N GLY A 184 -0.26 -4.27 3.50
CA GLY A 184 0.83 -5.09 4.00
C GLY A 184 1.59 -4.52 5.19
N MET A 185 1.73 -3.19 5.28
CA MET A 185 2.58 -2.51 6.26
C MET A 185 2.01 -1.16 6.68
N VAL A 186 2.51 -0.65 7.82
CA VAL A 186 2.38 0.76 8.20
C VAL A 186 3.76 1.40 8.09
N ASN A 187 3.90 2.38 7.20
CA ASN A 187 5.12 3.16 7.03
C ASN A 187 5.02 4.47 7.79
N VAL A 188 6.11 4.91 8.42
CA VAL A 188 6.18 6.10 9.26
C VAL A 188 7.33 6.98 8.81
N CYS A 189 7.08 8.29 8.74
CA CYS A 189 8.10 9.30 8.54
C CYS A 189 7.88 10.47 9.49
N VAL A 190 8.94 10.90 10.17
CA VAL A 190 9.00 12.20 10.84
C VAL A 190 9.83 13.13 9.97
N MET A 191 9.26 14.25 9.58
CA MET A 191 9.87 15.24 8.71
C MET A 191 10.06 16.56 9.45
N LEU A 192 11.19 17.22 9.23
CA LEU A 192 11.50 18.56 9.75
C LEU A 192 11.97 19.44 8.60
N SER A 193 11.21 20.48 8.28
CA SER A 193 11.56 21.46 7.23
C SER A 193 11.95 20.81 5.89
N GLY A 194 11.22 19.76 5.49
CA GLY A 194 11.45 19.01 4.26
C GLY A 194 12.49 17.89 4.34
N GLU A 195 13.18 17.71 5.48
CA GLU A 195 14.17 16.66 5.69
C GLU A 195 13.57 15.51 6.50
N PRO A 196 13.58 14.26 5.99
CA PRO A 196 13.14 13.10 6.74
C PRO A 196 14.15 12.73 7.82
N VAL A 197 13.80 12.93 9.11
CA VAL A 197 14.68 12.68 10.25
C VAL A 197 14.54 11.28 10.83
N VAL A 198 13.36 10.65 10.70
CA VAL A 198 13.11 9.26 11.13
C VAL A 198 12.22 8.59 10.10
N LYS A 199 12.60 7.36 9.69
CA LYS A 199 11.78 6.48 8.84
C LYS A 199 11.85 5.06 9.36
N PHE A 200 10.70 4.43 9.55
CA PHE A 200 10.58 3.01 9.87
C PHE A 200 9.20 2.49 9.45
N SER A 201 8.98 1.19 9.61
CA SER A 201 7.68 0.59 9.35
C SER A 201 7.35 -0.49 10.38
N THR A 202 6.11 -0.99 10.33
CA THR A 202 5.67 -2.19 11.05
C THR A 202 5.04 -3.18 10.09
N THR A 203 5.19 -4.49 10.38
CA THR A 203 4.75 -5.59 9.50
C THR A 203 3.27 -5.94 9.63
N LYS A 204 2.55 -5.36 10.61
CA LYS A 204 1.11 -5.55 10.79
C LYS A 204 0.36 -4.37 10.21
N SER A 205 -0.63 -4.63 9.36
CA SER A 205 -1.52 -3.63 8.78
C SER A 205 -2.85 -4.27 8.35
N GLY A 206 -3.49 -3.82 7.27
CA GLY A 206 -4.82 -4.26 6.84
C GLY A 206 -4.94 -5.77 6.63
N ASP A 207 -3.98 -6.40 5.98
CA ASP A 207 -3.96 -7.86 5.74
C ASP A 207 -3.81 -8.68 7.04
N TRP A 208 -3.17 -8.09 8.06
CA TRP A 208 -3.12 -8.73 9.38
C TRP A 208 -4.50 -8.75 10.04
N VAL A 209 -5.27 -7.67 9.92
CA VAL A 209 -6.66 -7.62 10.42
C VAL A 209 -7.52 -8.68 9.72
N ASP A 210 -7.43 -8.77 8.38
CA ASP A 210 -8.21 -9.73 7.59
C ASP A 210 -7.91 -11.17 8.00
N ARG A 211 -6.63 -11.52 8.08
CA ARG A 211 -6.18 -12.85 8.49
C ARG A 211 -6.61 -13.20 9.91
N MET A 212 -6.47 -12.27 10.85
CA MET A 212 -6.84 -12.55 12.25
C MET A 212 -8.34 -12.67 12.44
N ALA A 213 -9.13 -11.86 11.74
CA ALA A 213 -10.58 -11.98 11.74
C ALA A 213 -11.04 -13.28 11.06
N ALA A 214 -10.41 -13.68 9.97
CA ALA A 214 -10.66 -14.95 9.28
C ALA A 214 -10.43 -16.15 10.23
N VAL A 215 -9.30 -16.18 10.94
CA VAL A 215 -9.01 -17.23 11.94
C VAL A 215 -10.06 -17.24 13.06
N ALA A 216 -10.51 -16.08 13.52
CA ALA A 216 -11.47 -15.97 14.62
C ALA A 216 -12.89 -16.39 14.22
N THR A 217 -13.26 -16.26 12.96
CA THR A 217 -14.62 -16.54 12.46
C THR A 217 -14.73 -17.85 11.67
N GLY A 218 -13.61 -18.48 11.31
CA GLY A 218 -13.58 -19.67 10.47
C GLY A 218 -13.80 -19.38 8.98
N GLU A 219 -13.69 -18.10 8.57
CA GLU A 219 -13.82 -17.65 7.20
C GLU A 219 -12.46 -17.60 6.49
N THR A 220 -12.46 -17.24 5.20
CA THR A 220 -11.23 -16.96 4.45
C THR A 220 -10.87 -15.47 4.51
N ASP A 221 -9.58 -15.15 4.36
CA ASP A 221 -9.10 -13.77 4.30
C ASP A 221 -9.83 -12.93 3.23
N SER A 222 -10.14 -13.56 2.08
CA SER A 222 -10.84 -12.90 0.97
C SER A 222 -12.29 -12.56 1.30
N VAL A 223 -12.99 -13.42 2.05
CA VAL A 223 -14.36 -13.13 2.52
C VAL A 223 -14.34 -12.00 3.52
N VAL A 224 -13.42 -12.06 4.50
CA VAL A 224 -13.26 -10.98 5.49
C VAL A 224 -12.93 -9.65 4.81
N GLN A 225 -12.01 -9.65 3.85
CA GLN A 225 -11.66 -8.45 3.09
C GLN A 225 -12.88 -7.87 2.36
N ALA A 226 -13.66 -8.69 1.68
CA ALA A 226 -14.85 -8.26 0.96
C ALA A 226 -15.91 -7.67 1.90
N GLU A 227 -16.17 -8.32 3.04
CA GLU A 227 -17.09 -7.80 4.05
C GLU A 227 -16.60 -6.51 4.69
N LYS A 228 -15.30 -6.41 5.00
CA LYS A 228 -14.67 -5.20 5.52
C LYS A 228 -14.78 -4.01 4.56
N GLU A 229 -14.57 -4.24 3.26
CA GLU A 229 -14.63 -3.18 2.24
C GLU A 229 -16.06 -2.69 1.96
N GLN A 230 -17.07 -3.51 2.20
CA GLN A 230 -18.49 -3.22 1.92
C GLN A 230 -19.33 -2.96 3.18
N GLY A 231 -18.89 -3.44 4.34
CA GLY A 231 -19.65 -3.42 5.57
C GLY A 231 -19.56 -2.09 6.34
N ASP A 232 -20.61 -1.81 7.11
CA ASP A 232 -20.63 -0.69 8.07
C ASP A 232 -20.23 -1.21 9.46
N PHE A 233 -19.03 -0.90 9.89
CA PHE A 233 -18.55 -1.16 11.24
C PHE A 233 -17.82 0.05 11.81
N THR A 234 -17.73 0.12 13.13
CA THR A 234 -16.99 1.17 13.84
C THR A 234 -15.92 0.53 14.71
N ILE A 235 -14.70 1.03 14.65
CA ILE A 235 -13.56 0.51 15.43
C ILE A 235 -13.87 0.60 16.92
N GLY A 236 -13.58 -0.48 17.65
CA GLY A 236 -13.80 -0.58 19.09
C GLY A 236 -15.29 -0.69 19.50
N ARG A 237 -16.20 -0.85 18.53
CA ARG A 237 -17.64 -1.09 18.76
C ARG A 237 -18.10 -2.29 17.92
N PRO A 238 -17.80 -3.52 18.36
CA PRO A 238 -18.17 -4.70 17.59
C PRO A 238 -19.69 -4.82 17.45
N SER A 239 -20.17 -5.09 16.24
CA SER A 239 -21.58 -5.38 15.96
C SER A 239 -21.96 -6.73 16.55
N SER A 240 -23.18 -6.84 17.12
CA SER A 240 -23.74 -8.13 17.55
C SER A 240 -24.27 -8.99 16.39
N ASP A 241 -24.54 -8.37 15.25
CA ASP A 241 -25.34 -8.99 14.18
C ASP A 241 -24.48 -9.61 13.07
N ASN A 242 -23.19 -9.22 12.97
CA ASN A 242 -22.24 -9.76 12.02
C ASN A 242 -20.92 -10.12 12.71
N GLN A 243 -20.65 -11.41 12.84
CA GLN A 243 -19.46 -11.92 13.54
C GLN A 243 -18.15 -11.54 12.84
N VAL A 244 -18.15 -11.44 11.49
CA VAL A 244 -16.96 -11.05 10.72
C VAL A 244 -16.64 -9.58 11.00
N LEU A 245 -17.61 -8.69 10.90
CA LEU A 245 -17.41 -7.28 11.18
C LEU A 245 -17.10 -6.98 12.65
N ALA A 246 -17.63 -7.80 13.58
CA ALA A 246 -17.27 -7.73 15.00
C ALA A 246 -15.81 -8.11 15.23
N ALA A 247 -15.32 -9.17 14.57
CA ALA A 247 -13.92 -9.57 14.61
C ALA A 247 -13.03 -8.51 13.97
N VAL A 248 -13.39 -7.99 12.79
CA VAL A 248 -12.69 -6.89 12.11
C VAL A 248 -12.56 -5.67 13.03
N SER A 249 -13.65 -5.19 13.64
CA SER A 249 -13.62 -4.07 14.59
C SER A 249 -12.64 -4.31 15.76
N THR A 250 -12.64 -5.51 16.31
CA THR A 250 -11.74 -5.91 17.42
C THR A 250 -10.27 -5.92 16.98
N TYR A 251 -9.98 -6.46 15.79
CA TYR A 251 -8.59 -6.53 15.32
C TYR A 251 -8.08 -5.19 14.81
N TYR A 252 -8.93 -4.27 14.38
CA TYR A 252 -8.54 -2.87 14.15
C TYR A 252 -8.11 -2.18 15.45
N ASP A 253 -8.86 -2.34 16.55
CA ASP A 253 -8.45 -1.80 17.86
C ASP A 253 -7.07 -2.32 18.27
N ARG A 254 -6.85 -3.63 18.14
CA ARG A 254 -5.55 -4.27 18.42
C ARG A 254 -4.43 -3.81 17.50
N LEU A 255 -4.71 -3.62 16.20
CA LEU A 255 -3.73 -3.11 15.25
C LEU A 255 -3.30 -1.69 15.61
N ILE A 256 -4.24 -0.81 15.90
CA ILE A 256 -3.96 0.59 16.28
C ILE A 256 -3.17 0.64 17.60
N ASP A 257 -3.59 -0.12 18.61
CA ASP A 257 -2.87 -0.23 19.88
C ASP A 257 -1.44 -0.75 19.69
N TYR A 258 -1.27 -1.78 18.88
CA TYR A 258 0.04 -2.32 18.53
C TYR A 258 0.92 -1.27 17.85
N THR A 259 0.41 -0.61 16.80
CA THR A 259 1.18 0.36 16.01
C THR A 259 1.58 1.55 16.87
N THR A 260 0.67 2.08 17.70
CA THR A 260 1.00 3.22 18.59
C THR A 260 2.05 2.88 19.64
N LYS A 261 2.08 1.65 20.15
CA LYS A 261 3.14 1.15 21.02
C LYS A 261 4.48 1.05 20.28
N GLN A 262 4.49 0.51 19.06
CA GLN A 262 5.70 0.46 18.24
C GLN A 262 6.23 1.87 17.91
N LEU A 263 5.33 2.83 17.64
CA LEU A 263 5.69 4.24 17.46
C LEU A 263 6.40 4.82 18.67
N ALA A 264 5.83 4.63 19.86
CA ALA A 264 6.43 5.12 21.11
C ALA A 264 7.83 4.53 21.32
N VAL A 265 7.97 3.20 21.22
CA VAL A 265 9.25 2.50 21.40
C VAL A 265 10.29 2.90 20.33
N ALA A 266 9.90 2.96 19.06
CA ALA A 266 10.84 3.29 17.98
C ALA A 266 11.35 4.74 18.05
N MET A 267 10.53 5.64 18.59
CA MET A 267 10.90 7.05 18.74
C MET A 267 11.57 7.36 20.07
N GLU A 268 11.34 6.55 21.10
CA GLU A 268 11.97 6.74 22.41
C GLU A 268 13.49 6.62 22.29
N GLY A 269 14.20 7.66 22.69
CA GLY A 269 15.67 7.68 22.64
C GLY A 269 16.29 7.72 21.22
N HIS A 270 15.48 7.95 20.16
CA HIS A 270 16.00 8.07 18.81
C HIS A 270 16.86 9.34 18.68
N LYS A 271 18.18 9.16 18.53
CA LYS A 271 19.17 10.26 18.58
C LYS A 271 18.99 11.31 17.48
N ALA A 272 18.34 10.97 16.38
CA ALA A 272 18.07 11.89 15.27
C ALA A 272 16.80 12.72 15.47
N LEU A 273 15.96 12.40 16.46
CA LEU A 273 14.77 13.20 16.74
C LEU A 273 15.17 14.55 17.35
N PRO A 274 14.85 15.66 16.70
CA PRO A 274 15.08 16.99 17.25
C PRO A 274 14.09 17.25 18.41
N ASN A 275 14.44 18.20 19.25
CA ASN A 275 13.52 18.70 20.26
C ASN A 275 12.53 19.67 19.60
N PHE A 276 11.38 19.17 19.19
CA PHE A 276 10.31 19.99 18.61
C PHE A 276 9.74 20.93 19.69
N LYS A 277 9.78 22.24 19.42
CA LYS A 277 9.21 23.24 20.33
C LYS A 277 7.71 23.37 20.19
N ASP A 278 7.23 23.24 18.95
CA ASP A 278 5.82 23.36 18.60
C ASP A 278 5.18 21.99 18.37
N PRO A 279 3.90 21.84 18.72
CA PRO A 279 3.16 20.60 18.44
C PRO A 279 3.05 20.33 16.93
N LEU A 280 3.19 19.05 16.55
CA LEU A 280 3.26 18.57 15.18
C LEU A 280 1.91 18.06 14.68
N PRO A 281 1.55 18.31 13.40
CA PRO A 281 0.49 17.58 12.75
C PRO A 281 0.90 16.11 12.54
N VAL A 282 -0.07 15.20 12.73
CA VAL A 282 0.07 13.79 12.44
C VAL A 282 -0.92 13.43 11.33
N VAL A 283 -0.39 13.05 10.17
CA VAL A 283 -1.20 12.73 8.98
C VAL A 283 -1.26 11.23 8.78
N VAL A 284 -2.46 10.70 8.58
CA VAL A 284 -2.69 9.28 8.29
C VAL A 284 -3.30 9.11 6.89
N ALA A 285 -2.80 8.14 6.13
CA ALA A 285 -3.28 7.79 4.80
C ALA A 285 -3.31 6.27 4.58
N GLY A 286 -3.81 5.83 3.46
CA GLY A 286 -3.93 4.43 3.06
C GLY A 286 -5.31 3.85 3.31
N GLY A 287 -5.63 2.76 2.60
CA GLY A 287 -6.95 2.13 2.62
C GLY A 287 -7.42 1.67 4.00
N THR A 288 -6.49 1.27 4.86
CA THR A 288 -6.76 0.82 6.23
C THR A 288 -7.33 1.95 7.11
N THR A 289 -6.99 3.21 6.85
CA THR A 289 -7.49 4.35 7.63
C THR A 289 -8.94 4.73 7.34
N LYS A 290 -9.55 4.17 6.27
CA LYS A 290 -10.94 4.47 5.87
C LYS A 290 -12.00 3.89 6.81
N ALA A 291 -11.61 2.97 7.71
CA ALA A 291 -12.52 2.41 8.70
C ALA A 291 -13.11 3.52 9.59
N LYS A 292 -14.43 3.46 9.82
CA LYS A 292 -15.15 4.49 10.56
C LYS A 292 -14.64 4.65 11.99
N GLY A 293 -14.30 5.88 12.35
CA GLY A 293 -13.75 6.21 13.66
C GLY A 293 -12.23 6.03 13.78
N PHE A 294 -11.52 5.72 12.68
CA PHE A 294 -10.08 5.44 12.70
C PHE A 294 -9.27 6.58 13.34
N VAL A 295 -9.41 7.82 12.85
CA VAL A 295 -8.63 8.97 13.34
C VAL A 295 -8.82 9.19 14.84
N ALA A 296 -10.07 9.26 15.29
CA ALA A 296 -10.37 9.49 16.72
C ALA A 296 -9.84 8.34 17.60
N HIS A 297 -9.91 7.09 17.10
CA HIS A 297 -9.42 5.93 17.83
C HIS A 297 -7.89 5.91 17.88
N PHE A 298 -7.23 6.23 16.76
CA PHE A 298 -5.79 6.34 16.66
C PHE A 298 -5.23 7.46 17.55
N GLU A 299 -5.83 8.66 17.52
CA GLU A 299 -5.45 9.80 18.36
C GLU A 299 -5.53 9.44 19.86
N LYS A 300 -6.62 8.80 20.26
CA LYS A 300 -6.80 8.31 21.63
C LYS A 300 -5.68 7.34 22.02
N LYS A 301 -5.41 6.30 21.19
CA LYS A 301 -4.37 5.30 21.46
C LYS A 301 -2.96 5.88 21.41
N LEU A 302 -2.72 6.86 20.55
CA LEU A 302 -1.44 7.57 20.48
C LEU A 302 -1.11 8.26 21.81
N SER A 303 -2.12 8.94 22.41
CA SER A 303 -2.01 9.56 23.72
C SER A 303 -1.86 8.53 24.84
N GLU A 304 -2.69 7.48 24.85
CA GLU A 304 -2.66 6.43 25.89
C GLU A 304 -1.33 5.68 25.94
N ASN A 305 -0.68 5.45 24.80
CA ASN A 305 0.56 4.69 24.68
C ASN A 305 1.84 5.54 24.75
N GLY A 306 1.72 6.82 25.11
CA GLY A 306 2.87 7.67 25.44
C GLY A 306 3.71 8.06 24.24
N PHE A 307 3.07 8.47 23.13
CA PHE A 307 3.78 9.00 21.98
C PHE A 307 4.68 10.19 22.39
N PRO A 308 5.99 10.17 22.07
CA PRO A 308 6.94 11.10 22.68
C PRO A 308 6.96 12.51 22.08
N LEU A 309 6.31 12.72 20.95
CA LEU A 309 6.27 14.03 20.28
C LEU A 309 4.99 14.81 20.64
N PRO A 310 5.07 16.14 20.76
CA PRO A 310 3.86 16.95 20.98
C PRO A 310 2.98 16.93 19.72
N VAL A 311 1.70 16.56 19.88
CA VAL A 311 0.73 16.44 18.79
C VAL A 311 -0.18 17.66 18.75
N LYS A 312 -0.26 18.34 17.60
CA LYS A 312 -1.18 19.43 17.31
C LYS A 312 -2.58 18.91 16.97
N GLU A 313 -2.59 17.94 16.06
CA GLU A 313 -3.81 17.29 15.56
C GLU A 313 -3.46 15.97 14.90
N VAL A 314 -4.44 15.07 14.81
CA VAL A 314 -4.40 13.90 13.94
C VAL A 314 -5.43 14.08 12.85
N ARG A 315 -5.01 13.99 11.58
CA ARG A 315 -5.91 14.17 10.43
C ARG A 315 -5.68 13.14 9.33
N HIS A 316 -6.72 12.87 8.56
CA HIS A 316 -6.56 12.16 7.30
C HIS A 316 -5.81 13.01 6.28
N ALA A 317 -5.08 12.34 5.39
CA ALA A 317 -4.66 12.93 4.13
C ALA A 317 -5.88 13.43 3.34
N SER A 318 -5.70 14.43 2.50
CA SER A 318 -6.76 15.02 1.66
C SER A 318 -7.43 13.97 0.75
N ASP A 319 -6.67 13.01 0.24
CA ASP A 319 -7.12 11.80 -0.44
C ASP A 319 -6.31 10.60 0.07
N PRO A 320 -6.81 9.85 1.06
CA PRO A 320 -6.04 8.79 1.71
C PRO A 320 -5.54 7.67 0.79
N LEU A 321 -6.19 7.44 -0.36
CA LEU A 321 -5.77 6.38 -1.31
C LEU A 321 -4.69 6.84 -2.29
N HIS A 322 -4.66 8.14 -2.62
CA HIS A 322 -3.80 8.67 -3.67
C HIS A 322 -2.66 9.55 -3.15
N ALA A 323 -2.67 9.88 -1.85
CA ALA A 323 -1.71 10.82 -1.26
C ALA A 323 -0.25 10.39 -1.45
N VAL A 324 0.08 9.10 -1.33
CA VAL A 324 1.43 8.58 -1.56
C VAL A 324 1.85 8.75 -3.02
N ALA A 325 1.00 8.35 -3.97
CA ALA A 325 1.27 8.52 -5.40
C ALA A 325 1.44 10.00 -5.76
N ARG A 326 0.60 10.89 -5.18
CA ARG A 326 0.71 12.35 -5.35
C ARG A 326 2.05 12.87 -4.82
N GLY A 327 2.50 12.40 -3.66
CA GLY A 327 3.79 12.77 -3.10
C GLY A 327 4.97 12.31 -3.97
N CYS A 328 4.88 11.11 -4.55
CA CYS A 328 5.85 10.64 -5.54
C CYS A 328 5.87 11.54 -6.79
N LEU A 329 4.71 12.01 -7.27
CA LEU A 329 4.63 12.96 -8.39
C LEU A 329 5.30 14.29 -8.04
N ILE A 330 5.01 14.85 -6.87
CA ILE A 330 5.65 16.09 -6.39
C ILE A 330 7.17 15.92 -6.36
N ALA A 331 7.67 14.84 -5.77
CA ALA A 331 9.10 14.53 -5.74
C ALA A 331 9.70 14.41 -7.16
N SER A 332 8.98 13.82 -8.12
CA SER A 332 9.44 13.66 -9.50
C SER A 332 9.56 14.98 -10.27
N GLN A 333 8.87 16.04 -9.84
CA GLN A 333 8.94 17.37 -10.42
C GLN A 333 10.15 18.16 -9.90
N ILE A 334 10.64 17.82 -8.71
CA ILE A 334 11.76 18.49 -8.04
C ILE A 334 13.09 17.81 -8.40
N LEU A 335 13.11 16.48 -8.46
CA LEU A 335 14.30 15.66 -8.77
C LEU A 335 14.56 15.54 -10.26
#